data_cb95fa1220ddc08ec96ce626ce7486ad
#
_entry.id   cb95fa1220ddc08ec96ce626ce7486ad
#
_cell.length_a   1.000
_cell.length_b   1.000
_cell.length_c   1.000
_cell.angle_alpha   90.00
_cell.angle_beta   90.00
_cell.angle_gamma   90.00
#
_symmetry.space_group_name_H-M   'P 1'
#
loop_
_entity.id
_entity.type
_entity.pdbx_description
1 polymer ?
#
loop_
_entity_poly.entity_id
_entity_poly.type
_entity_poly.pdbx_seq_one_letter_code
_entity_poly.pdbx_strand_id
1 'polypeptide(L)'
;VSGGSRTGRVAERLRRAIADGRLVPGERLPPETELAEELAVSRGTLREAMRGLVEEGYLRRRPGAGTFVTQRPVMRNNLERNFGVTRLIETFGLEAGTLERELAVEPADVETADALGLAEGDPVYVLRRVRTAEDVPVVYSVDHWSTDLVGDTVIDDETSIYQVLRDHSLEVHHGVAKLRPCSADAELARQLRTARGALVLEIWQVDFTDREQPLLASREYHLADAFEISVYRRGPGFWEI
;
A
#
# COMPACT_ATOMS: atom_id res chain seq x y z
N VAL A 1 -4.90 -13.74 -24.60
CA VAL A 1 -4.71 -14.91 -23.72
C VAL A 1 -3.20 -15.12 -23.58
N SER A 2 -2.60 -14.45 -22.60
CA SER A 2 -1.16 -14.55 -22.32
C SER A 2 -0.95 -15.74 -21.41
N GLY A 3 -0.41 -16.86 -21.96
CA GLY A 3 -0.05 -18.04 -21.20
C GLY A 3 1.09 -17.73 -20.23
N GLY A 4 0.75 -17.48 -18.98
CA GLY A 4 1.71 -17.22 -17.92
C GLY A 4 2.79 -18.32 -17.88
N SER A 5 4.06 -17.93 -17.63
CA SER A 5 5.18 -18.87 -17.54
C SER A 5 4.88 -19.95 -16.50
N ARG A 6 5.52 -21.14 -16.61
CA ARG A 6 5.37 -22.20 -15.58
C ARG A 6 5.70 -21.69 -14.19
N THR A 7 6.70 -20.84 -14.08
CA THR A 7 7.11 -20.15 -12.86
C THR A 7 5.99 -19.25 -12.31
N GLY A 8 5.36 -18.44 -13.17
CA GLY A 8 4.26 -17.57 -12.80
C GLY A 8 3.04 -18.34 -12.26
N ARG A 9 2.69 -19.46 -12.90
CA ARG A 9 1.59 -20.32 -12.41
C ARG A 9 1.87 -20.96 -11.05
N VAL A 10 3.12 -21.32 -10.77
CA VAL A 10 3.53 -21.86 -9.47
C VAL A 10 3.45 -20.77 -8.40
N ALA A 11 3.97 -19.57 -8.68
CA ALA A 11 3.89 -18.43 -7.77
C ALA A 11 2.42 -18.10 -7.45
N GLU A 12 1.57 -18.03 -8.46
CA GLU A 12 0.14 -17.74 -8.29
C GLU A 12 -0.59 -18.80 -7.46
N ARG A 13 -0.25 -20.09 -7.66
CA ARG A 13 -0.83 -21.19 -6.86
C ARG A 13 -0.45 -21.08 -5.39
N LEU A 14 0.79 -20.71 -5.09
CA LEU A 14 1.26 -20.50 -3.73
C LEU A 14 0.63 -19.24 -3.10
N ARG A 15 0.50 -18.12 -3.84
CA ARG A 15 -0.22 -16.92 -3.36
C ARG A 15 -1.65 -17.25 -2.97
N ARG A 16 -2.39 -17.95 -3.83
CA ARG A 16 -3.76 -18.39 -3.52
C ARG A 16 -3.82 -19.28 -2.28
N ALA A 17 -2.86 -20.21 -2.12
CA ALA A 17 -2.82 -21.07 -0.94
C ALA A 17 -2.60 -20.27 0.36
N ILE A 18 -1.84 -19.18 0.29
CA ILE A 18 -1.64 -18.24 1.42
C ILE A 18 -2.91 -17.41 1.64
N ALA A 19 -3.48 -16.82 0.59
CA ALA A 19 -4.70 -16.02 0.66
C ALA A 19 -5.90 -16.84 1.19
N ASP A 20 -6.06 -18.09 0.72
CA ASP A 20 -7.13 -19.01 1.18
C ASP A 20 -6.88 -19.59 2.58
N GLY A 21 -5.76 -19.23 3.25
CA GLY A 21 -5.42 -19.77 4.58
C GLY A 21 -5.00 -21.24 4.59
N ARG A 22 -4.76 -21.87 3.44
CA ARG A 22 -4.23 -23.24 3.34
C ARG A 22 -2.76 -23.32 3.72
N LEU A 23 -2.04 -22.23 3.55
CA LEU A 23 -0.70 -21.99 4.06
C LEU A 23 -0.82 -20.82 5.05
N VAL A 24 -0.66 -21.10 6.32
CA VAL A 24 -0.90 -20.08 7.35
C VAL A 24 0.35 -19.27 7.66
N PRO A 25 0.22 -17.99 8.05
CA PRO A 25 1.33 -17.15 8.45
C PRO A 25 2.20 -17.80 9.53
N GLY A 26 3.53 -17.76 9.33
CA GLY A 26 4.49 -18.41 10.21
C GLY A 26 4.74 -19.89 9.91
N GLU A 27 3.94 -20.52 9.07
CA GLU A 27 4.10 -21.91 8.66
C GLU A 27 5.39 -22.11 7.86
N ARG A 28 6.07 -23.23 8.11
CA ARG A 28 7.22 -23.64 7.32
C ARG A 28 6.74 -24.42 6.10
N LEU A 29 7.17 -23.99 4.92
CA LEU A 29 6.91 -24.74 3.68
C LEU A 29 7.61 -26.10 3.72
N PRO A 30 7.05 -27.11 3.06
CA PRO A 30 7.72 -28.38 2.83
C PRO A 30 9.10 -28.18 2.17
N PRO A 31 10.01 -29.14 2.27
CA PRO A 31 11.27 -29.12 1.55
C PRO A 31 11.05 -28.90 0.05
N GLU A 32 11.97 -28.15 -0.61
CA GLU A 32 11.83 -27.83 -2.05
C GLU A 32 11.63 -29.07 -2.93
N THR A 33 12.16 -30.22 -2.54
CA THR A 33 11.97 -31.51 -3.24
C THR A 33 10.52 -31.97 -3.19
N GLU A 34 9.95 -32.04 -1.99
CA GLU A 34 8.58 -32.50 -1.77
C GLU A 34 7.57 -31.54 -2.41
N LEU A 35 7.77 -30.24 -2.22
CA LEU A 35 6.88 -29.23 -2.79
C LEU A 35 6.94 -29.19 -4.32
N ALA A 36 8.10 -29.45 -4.93
CA ALA A 36 8.23 -29.55 -6.38
C ALA A 36 7.47 -30.78 -6.96
N GLU A 37 7.53 -31.91 -6.25
CA GLU A 37 6.77 -33.12 -6.59
C GLU A 37 5.27 -32.89 -6.45
N GLU A 38 4.81 -32.29 -5.36
CA GLU A 38 3.41 -31.97 -5.10
C GLU A 38 2.82 -31.03 -6.18
N LEU A 39 3.61 -30.03 -6.59
CA LEU A 39 3.21 -29.07 -7.62
C LEU A 39 3.45 -29.55 -9.05
N ALA A 40 4.03 -30.75 -9.25
CA ALA A 40 4.38 -31.36 -10.52
C ALA A 40 5.25 -30.44 -11.40
N VAL A 41 6.30 -29.84 -10.80
CA VAL A 41 7.25 -28.95 -11.49
C VAL A 41 8.70 -29.31 -11.18
N SER A 42 9.63 -28.80 -12.00
CA SER A 42 11.04 -28.96 -11.70
C SER A 42 11.45 -28.13 -10.45
N ARG A 43 12.46 -28.60 -9.72
CA ARG A 43 13.01 -27.87 -8.58
C ARG A 43 13.51 -26.45 -8.97
N GLY A 44 14.03 -26.31 -10.21
CA GLY A 44 14.46 -25.01 -10.73
C GLY A 44 13.27 -24.03 -10.90
N THR A 45 12.16 -24.53 -11.47
CA THR A 45 10.92 -23.74 -11.63
C THR A 45 10.34 -23.33 -10.28
N LEU A 46 10.30 -24.27 -9.31
CA LEU A 46 9.84 -23.95 -7.95
C LEU A 46 10.73 -22.91 -7.26
N ARG A 47 12.06 -23.10 -7.33
CA ARG A 47 13.02 -22.18 -6.70
C ARG A 47 12.91 -20.76 -7.24
N GLU A 48 12.72 -20.63 -8.56
CA GLU A 48 12.50 -19.35 -9.21
C GLU A 48 11.19 -18.70 -8.77
N ALA A 49 10.09 -19.46 -8.71
CA ALA A 49 8.82 -18.98 -8.18
C ALA A 49 8.90 -18.54 -6.72
N MET A 50 9.55 -19.37 -5.87
CA MET A 50 9.75 -19.02 -4.46
C MET A 50 10.65 -17.80 -4.27
N ARG A 51 11.65 -17.60 -5.15
CA ARG A 51 12.48 -16.38 -5.12
C ARG A 51 11.63 -15.15 -5.37
N GLY A 52 10.77 -15.16 -6.39
CA GLY A 52 9.81 -14.09 -6.64
C GLY A 52 8.91 -13.83 -5.44
N LEU A 53 8.35 -14.88 -4.84
CA LEU A 53 7.50 -14.75 -3.64
C LEU A 53 8.25 -14.23 -2.40
N VAL A 54 9.54 -14.47 -2.28
CA VAL A 54 10.38 -13.85 -1.22
C VAL A 54 10.62 -12.36 -1.54
N GLU A 55 10.87 -12.01 -2.80
CA GLU A 55 11.01 -10.62 -3.24
C GLU A 55 9.69 -9.83 -3.08
N GLU A 56 8.56 -10.48 -3.31
CA GLU A 56 7.21 -9.94 -3.11
C GLU A 56 6.76 -9.95 -1.63
N GLY A 57 7.52 -10.60 -0.72
CA GLY A 57 7.24 -10.61 0.70
C GLY A 57 6.24 -11.67 1.19
N TYR A 58 5.73 -12.54 0.31
CA TYR A 58 4.86 -13.66 0.72
C TYR A 58 5.60 -14.74 1.50
N LEU A 59 6.88 -14.89 1.22
CA LEU A 59 7.73 -15.90 1.85
C LEU A 59 8.98 -15.24 2.46
N ARG A 60 9.50 -15.85 3.52
CA ARG A 60 10.77 -15.47 4.13
C ARG A 60 11.70 -16.67 4.25
N ARG A 61 12.89 -16.56 3.68
CA ARG A 61 13.93 -17.59 3.80
C ARG A 61 14.75 -17.36 5.07
N ARG A 62 14.92 -18.39 5.88
CA ARG A 62 15.83 -18.41 7.04
C ARG A 62 16.94 -19.41 6.76
N PRO A 63 18.21 -18.98 6.65
CA PRO A 63 19.34 -19.89 6.42
C PRO A 63 19.35 -21.03 7.44
N GLY A 64 19.48 -22.27 6.97
CA GLY A 64 19.47 -23.48 7.81
C GLY A 64 18.11 -23.89 8.38
N ALA A 65 17.11 -23.00 8.42
CA ALA A 65 15.80 -23.28 9.01
C ALA A 65 14.71 -23.57 7.97
N GLY A 66 14.86 -23.06 6.72
CA GLY A 66 13.88 -23.28 5.66
C GLY A 66 13.19 -21.99 5.18
N THR A 67 12.11 -22.18 4.44
CA THR A 67 11.25 -21.08 3.94
C THR A 67 9.93 -21.08 4.70
N PHE A 68 9.48 -19.91 5.11
CA PHE A 68 8.29 -19.71 5.95
C PHE A 68 7.33 -18.77 5.26
N VAL A 69 6.04 -18.99 5.44
CA VAL A 69 4.98 -18.06 5.03
C VAL A 69 5.08 -16.81 5.89
N THR A 70 5.06 -15.65 5.25
CA THR A 70 5.07 -14.37 5.95
C THR A 70 3.68 -14.09 6.52
N GLN A 71 3.60 -13.34 7.60
CA GLN A 71 2.34 -13.05 8.26
C GLN A 71 1.43 -12.16 7.43
N ARG A 72 2.03 -11.33 6.57
CA ARG A 72 1.39 -10.51 5.54
C ARG A 72 2.36 -10.36 4.38
N PRO A 73 1.86 -10.20 3.13
CA PRO A 73 2.75 -9.81 2.04
C PRO A 73 3.39 -8.48 2.38
N VAL A 74 4.73 -8.43 2.35
CA VAL A 74 5.47 -7.18 2.55
C VAL A 74 5.56 -6.46 1.21
N MET A 75 4.77 -5.40 1.06
CA MET A 75 4.78 -4.56 -0.13
C MET A 75 5.94 -3.57 -0.06
N ARG A 76 6.79 -3.52 -1.10
CA ARG A 76 7.90 -2.57 -1.18
C ARG A 76 7.44 -1.27 -1.80
N ASN A 77 7.27 -0.24 -0.98
CA ASN A 77 6.94 1.09 -1.45
C ASN A 77 8.21 1.89 -1.74
N ASN A 78 8.39 2.32 -2.99
CA ASN A 78 9.41 3.29 -3.35
C ASN A 78 8.83 4.69 -3.19
N LEU A 79 9.28 5.42 -2.16
CA LEU A 79 8.82 6.78 -1.84
C LEU A 79 9.13 7.83 -2.91
N GLU A 80 10.01 7.54 -3.86
CA GLU A 80 10.28 8.46 -4.99
C GLU A 80 9.12 8.56 -5.98
N ARG A 81 8.14 7.65 -5.87
CA ARG A 81 6.98 7.61 -6.75
C ARG A 81 5.70 7.55 -5.95
N ASN A 82 4.89 8.58 -6.07
CA ASN A 82 3.55 8.58 -5.52
C ASN A 82 2.58 7.93 -6.50
N PHE A 83 2.11 6.73 -6.18
CA PHE A 83 1.14 6.00 -7.01
C PHE A 83 -0.26 5.97 -6.40
N GLY A 84 -0.41 6.37 -5.12
CA GLY A 84 -1.56 6.05 -4.31
C GLY A 84 -1.63 4.57 -3.90
N VAL A 85 -2.35 4.30 -2.83
CA VAL A 85 -2.40 2.97 -2.19
C VAL A 85 -2.96 1.89 -3.12
N THR A 86 -3.99 2.20 -3.93
CA THR A 86 -4.58 1.25 -4.90
C THR A 86 -3.50 0.70 -5.83
N ARG A 87 -2.80 1.59 -6.52
CA ARG A 87 -1.79 1.20 -7.50
C ARG A 87 -0.56 0.57 -6.84
N LEU A 88 -0.23 0.98 -5.63
CA LEU A 88 0.82 0.34 -4.85
C LEU A 88 0.49 -1.15 -4.65
N ILE A 89 -0.71 -1.48 -4.17
CA ILE A 89 -1.15 -2.87 -3.95
C ILE A 89 -1.13 -3.66 -5.27
N GLU A 90 -1.68 -3.10 -6.34
CA GLU A 90 -1.74 -3.73 -7.66
C GLU A 90 -0.36 -4.03 -8.26
N THR A 91 0.67 -3.20 -8.00
CA THR A 91 2.05 -3.46 -8.47
C THR A 91 2.64 -4.75 -7.90
N PHE A 92 2.11 -5.23 -6.79
CA PHE A 92 2.47 -6.54 -6.20
C PHE A 92 1.61 -7.69 -6.70
N GLY A 93 0.71 -7.43 -7.66
CA GLY A 93 -0.20 -8.43 -8.21
C GLY A 93 -1.27 -8.86 -7.22
N LEU A 94 -1.54 -8.03 -6.22
CA LEU A 94 -2.59 -8.20 -5.23
C LEU A 94 -3.84 -7.44 -5.66
N GLU A 95 -5.00 -7.95 -5.27
CA GLU A 95 -6.27 -7.26 -5.45
C GLU A 95 -6.39 -6.14 -4.41
N ALA A 96 -6.55 -4.91 -4.88
CA ALA A 96 -6.78 -3.75 -4.01
C ALA A 96 -8.27 -3.62 -3.74
N GLY A 97 -8.64 -3.52 -2.47
CA GLY A 97 -10.02 -3.34 -2.05
C GLY A 97 -10.19 -2.22 -1.01
N THR A 98 -11.44 -1.99 -0.64
CA THR A 98 -11.84 -1.05 0.42
C THR A 98 -12.81 -1.76 1.37
N LEU A 99 -12.46 -1.84 2.64
CA LEU A 99 -13.30 -2.48 3.65
C LEU A 99 -14.30 -1.51 4.28
N GLU A 100 -13.85 -0.30 4.60
CA GLU A 100 -14.66 0.78 5.18
C GLU A 100 -14.37 2.05 4.39
N ARG A 101 -15.42 2.85 4.15
CA ARG A 101 -15.35 4.12 3.45
C ARG A 101 -16.35 5.10 4.03
N GLU A 102 -15.89 6.28 4.31
CA GLU A 102 -16.70 7.42 4.73
C GLU A 102 -16.26 8.66 3.96
N LEU A 103 -17.20 9.35 3.31
CA LEU A 103 -16.99 10.66 2.70
C LEU A 103 -17.88 11.67 3.39
N ALA A 104 -17.30 12.73 3.91
CA ALA A 104 -18.00 13.82 4.59
C ALA A 104 -17.46 15.18 4.12
N VAL A 105 -18.23 16.24 4.37
CA VAL A 105 -17.74 17.62 4.31
C VAL A 105 -17.58 18.10 5.74
N GLU A 106 -16.36 18.51 6.08
CA GLU A 106 -15.99 18.94 7.43
C GLU A 106 -15.27 20.30 7.36
N PRO A 107 -15.26 21.07 8.45
CA PRO A 107 -14.42 22.28 8.52
C PRO A 107 -12.95 21.85 8.59
N ALA A 108 -12.09 22.52 7.82
CA ALA A 108 -10.65 22.29 7.86
C ALA A 108 -10.08 22.66 9.24
N ASP A 109 -9.33 21.76 9.85
CA ASP A 109 -8.50 22.09 11.00
C ASP A 109 -7.27 22.91 10.59
N VAL A 110 -6.55 23.45 11.55
CA VAL A 110 -5.37 24.30 11.31
C VAL A 110 -4.34 23.60 10.39
N GLU A 111 -4.04 22.31 10.64
CA GLU A 111 -3.03 21.58 9.88
C GLU A 111 -3.48 21.34 8.43
N THR A 112 -4.75 20.97 8.23
CA THR A 112 -5.35 20.78 6.91
C THR A 112 -5.48 22.09 6.14
N ALA A 113 -5.91 23.16 6.80
CA ALA A 113 -6.03 24.49 6.21
C ALA A 113 -4.66 25.00 5.73
N ASP A 114 -3.64 24.95 6.59
CA ASP A 114 -2.27 25.32 6.23
C ASP A 114 -1.74 24.48 5.04
N ALA A 115 -2.02 23.17 5.02
CA ALA A 115 -1.57 22.28 3.98
C ALA A 115 -2.23 22.56 2.62
N LEU A 116 -3.50 22.93 2.61
CA LEU A 116 -4.28 23.19 1.40
C LEU A 116 -4.33 24.67 0.99
N GLY A 117 -3.72 25.56 1.76
CA GLY A 117 -3.75 27.01 1.51
C GLY A 117 -5.14 27.62 1.72
N LEU A 118 -5.92 27.08 2.65
CA LEU A 118 -7.27 27.49 3.03
C LEU A 118 -7.26 28.25 4.37
N ALA A 119 -8.41 28.83 4.73
CA ALA A 119 -8.63 29.33 6.08
C ALA A 119 -9.09 28.19 7.00
N GLU A 120 -8.76 28.30 8.31
CA GLU A 120 -9.32 27.39 9.31
C GLU A 120 -10.86 27.48 9.27
N GLY A 121 -11.52 26.34 9.23
CA GLY A 121 -12.97 26.24 9.16
C GLY A 121 -13.55 26.26 7.73
N ASP A 122 -12.74 26.47 6.70
CA ASP A 122 -13.21 26.33 5.33
C ASP A 122 -13.67 24.88 5.06
N PRO A 123 -14.73 24.68 4.23
CA PRO A 123 -15.26 23.35 3.97
C PRO A 123 -14.29 22.53 3.13
N VAL A 124 -13.98 21.32 3.59
CA VAL A 124 -13.16 20.33 2.86
C VAL A 124 -13.89 19.01 2.79
N TYR A 125 -13.73 18.31 1.68
CA TYR A 125 -14.06 16.90 1.63
C TYR A 125 -13.05 16.11 2.44
N VAL A 126 -13.56 15.16 3.24
CA VAL A 126 -12.77 14.23 4.03
C VAL A 126 -13.17 12.81 3.64
N LEU A 127 -12.26 12.09 3.04
CA LEU A 127 -12.45 10.70 2.63
C LEU A 127 -11.64 9.78 3.54
N ARG A 128 -12.32 9.02 4.38
CA ARG A 128 -11.71 7.99 5.23
C ARG A 128 -11.88 6.63 4.60
N ARG A 129 -10.80 5.85 4.51
CA ARG A 129 -10.85 4.52 3.91
C ARG A 129 -9.94 3.54 4.64
N VAL A 130 -10.42 2.31 4.81
CA VAL A 130 -9.58 1.16 5.14
C VAL A 130 -9.28 0.41 3.86
N ARG A 131 -8.02 0.48 3.41
CA ARG A 131 -7.57 -0.16 2.18
C ARG A 131 -7.07 -1.57 2.47
N THR A 132 -7.44 -2.50 1.60
CA THR A 132 -7.10 -3.92 1.75
C THR A 132 -6.23 -4.41 0.59
N ALA A 133 -5.39 -5.39 0.89
CA ALA A 133 -4.71 -6.22 -0.08
C ALA A 133 -5.21 -7.66 0.14
N GLU A 134 -5.88 -8.26 -0.86
CA GLU A 134 -6.51 -9.58 -0.73
C GLU A 134 -7.43 -9.64 0.52
N ASP A 135 -8.33 -8.66 0.68
CA ASP A 135 -9.25 -8.51 1.82
C ASP A 135 -8.59 -8.25 3.19
N VAL A 136 -7.26 -8.20 3.28
CA VAL A 136 -6.52 -7.92 4.52
C VAL A 136 -6.29 -6.42 4.65
N PRO A 137 -6.74 -5.75 5.74
CA PRO A 137 -6.46 -4.34 5.99
C PRO A 137 -4.96 -4.09 6.05
N VAL A 138 -4.48 -3.12 5.27
CA VAL A 138 -3.05 -2.78 5.19
C VAL A 138 -2.77 -1.30 5.38
N VAL A 139 -3.70 -0.43 5.00
CA VAL A 139 -3.60 1.03 5.16
C VAL A 139 -4.94 1.59 5.62
N TYR A 140 -4.91 2.50 6.59
CA TYR A 140 -5.99 3.42 6.87
C TYR A 140 -5.59 4.79 6.35
N SER A 141 -6.44 5.40 5.50
CA SER A 141 -6.18 6.72 4.93
C SER A 141 -7.27 7.72 5.27
N VAL A 142 -6.86 8.97 5.42
CA VAL A 142 -7.73 10.14 5.55
C VAL A 142 -7.23 11.17 4.55
N ASP A 143 -8.02 11.40 3.51
CA ASP A 143 -7.70 12.28 2.39
C ASP A 143 -8.56 13.55 2.48
N HIS A 144 -7.94 14.73 2.33
CA HIS A 144 -8.61 16.03 2.40
C HIS A 144 -8.37 16.83 1.12
N TRP A 145 -9.40 17.45 0.58
CA TRP A 145 -9.30 18.41 -0.53
C TRP A 145 -10.40 19.47 -0.44
N SER A 146 -10.17 20.65 -1.04
CA SER A 146 -11.17 21.71 -1.07
C SER A 146 -12.44 21.29 -1.80
N THR A 147 -13.61 21.66 -1.28
CA THR A 147 -14.89 21.45 -1.95
C THR A 147 -14.96 22.14 -3.31
N ASP A 148 -14.17 23.17 -3.53
CA ASP A 148 -14.16 23.95 -4.79
C ASP A 148 -13.41 23.23 -5.92
N LEU A 149 -12.60 22.18 -5.63
CA LEU A 149 -11.75 21.53 -6.64
C LEU A 149 -12.50 20.56 -7.54
N VAL A 150 -13.40 19.75 -6.99
CA VAL A 150 -14.03 18.63 -7.72
C VAL A 150 -15.56 18.65 -7.64
N GLY A 151 -16.16 19.66 -6.99
CA GLY A 151 -17.62 19.77 -6.83
C GLY A 151 -18.24 18.51 -6.21
N ASP A 152 -19.48 18.20 -6.59
CA ASP A 152 -20.25 17.06 -6.07
C ASP A 152 -19.87 15.72 -6.76
N THR A 153 -18.59 15.46 -6.96
CA THR A 153 -18.14 14.24 -7.63
C THR A 153 -18.39 13.00 -6.77
N VAL A 154 -19.02 11.99 -7.36
CA VAL A 154 -19.20 10.69 -6.73
C VAL A 154 -17.87 9.93 -6.79
N ILE A 155 -17.32 9.60 -5.63
CA ILE A 155 -16.14 8.73 -5.50
C ILE A 155 -16.64 7.37 -5.06
N ASP A 156 -16.50 6.34 -5.89
CA ASP A 156 -16.85 4.97 -5.54
C ASP A 156 -15.73 4.28 -4.72
N ASP A 157 -15.98 3.03 -4.33
CA ASP A 157 -15.07 2.29 -3.45
C ASP A 157 -13.76 1.86 -4.14
N GLU A 158 -13.77 1.77 -5.47
CA GLU A 158 -12.64 1.28 -6.26
C GLU A 158 -11.81 2.44 -6.83
N THR A 159 -12.42 3.63 -7.02
CA THR A 159 -11.77 4.76 -7.67
C THR A 159 -10.67 5.36 -6.82
N SER A 160 -9.48 5.49 -7.39
CA SER A 160 -8.39 6.24 -6.80
C SER A 160 -8.68 7.73 -6.80
N ILE A 161 -8.40 8.44 -5.69
CA ILE A 161 -8.52 9.91 -5.64
C ILE A 161 -7.69 10.59 -6.75
N TYR A 162 -6.55 10.02 -7.12
CA TYR A 162 -5.75 10.53 -8.24
C TYR A 162 -6.45 10.37 -9.60
N GLN A 163 -7.34 9.40 -9.76
CA GLN A 163 -8.16 9.28 -10.96
C GLN A 163 -9.23 10.37 -10.96
N VAL A 164 -9.90 10.60 -9.84
CA VAL A 164 -10.88 11.68 -9.69
C VAL A 164 -10.26 13.03 -10.03
N LEU A 165 -9.09 13.34 -9.50
CA LEU A 165 -8.38 14.58 -9.82
C LEU A 165 -8.08 14.69 -11.32
N ARG A 166 -7.58 13.63 -11.96
CA ARG A 166 -7.32 13.62 -13.41
C ARG A 166 -8.58 13.87 -14.25
N ASP A 167 -9.70 13.26 -13.87
CA ASP A 167 -10.98 13.40 -14.58
C ASP A 167 -11.50 14.86 -14.51
N HIS A 168 -11.02 15.62 -13.51
CA HIS A 168 -11.26 17.07 -13.37
C HIS A 168 -10.11 17.92 -13.95
N SER A 169 -9.20 17.34 -14.74
CA SER A 169 -8.04 18.03 -15.32
C SER A 169 -7.08 18.60 -14.26
N LEU A 170 -7.06 17.98 -13.08
CA LEU A 170 -6.16 18.31 -11.99
C LEU A 170 -5.05 17.24 -11.93
N GLU A 171 -3.89 17.57 -12.44
CA GLU A 171 -2.73 16.66 -12.46
C GLU A 171 -1.83 16.92 -11.25
N VAL A 172 -1.58 15.87 -10.46
CA VAL A 172 -0.55 15.90 -9.43
C VAL A 172 0.81 15.83 -10.09
N HIS A 173 1.60 16.88 -9.92
CA HIS A 173 2.96 16.96 -10.45
C HIS A 173 4.00 16.42 -9.47
N HIS A 174 3.91 16.78 -8.20
CA HIS A 174 4.75 16.28 -7.12
C HIS A 174 4.02 16.28 -5.78
N GLY A 175 4.60 15.59 -4.80
CA GLY A 175 4.12 15.57 -3.42
C GLY A 175 5.27 15.70 -2.43
N VAL A 176 4.98 16.30 -1.28
CA VAL A 176 5.91 16.35 -0.15
C VAL A 176 5.35 15.50 0.98
N ALA A 177 6.07 14.44 1.35
CA ALA A 177 5.68 13.52 2.39
C ALA A 177 6.56 13.61 3.63
N LYS A 178 5.93 13.61 4.80
CA LYS A 178 6.59 13.50 6.11
C LYS A 178 6.25 12.14 6.69
N LEU A 179 7.27 11.37 7.08
CA LEU A 179 7.11 10.02 7.60
C LEU A 179 7.41 9.99 9.09
N ARG A 180 6.53 9.39 9.88
CA ARG A 180 6.69 9.22 11.31
C ARG A 180 6.33 7.79 11.75
N PRO A 181 7.20 7.09 12.48
CA PRO A 181 6.81 5.86 13.14
C PRO A 181 5.86 6.18 14.29
N CYS A 182 4.78 5.43 14.40
CA CYS A 182 3.84 5.53 15.52
C CYS A 182 3.34 4.15 15.94
N SER A 183 2.60 4.11 17.04
CA SER A 183 1.94 2.91 17.53
C SER A 183 0.43 3.04 17.35
N ALA A 184 -0.21 1.96 16.91
CA ALA A 184 -1.66 1.94 16.77
C ALA A 184 -2.33 2.18 18.14
N ASP A 185 -3.13 3.23 18.23
CA ASP A 185 -4.06 3.43 19.34
C ASP A 185 -5.26 2.47 19.22
N ALA A 186 -6.29 2.64 20.01
CA ALA A 186 -7.44 1.76 20.01
C ALA A 186 -8.25 1.86 18.70
N GLU A 187 -8.39 3.07 18.14
CA GLU A 187 -9.15 3.30 16.91
C GLU A 187 -8.40 2.76 15.70
N LEU A 188 -7.13 3.11 15.55
CA LEU A 188 -6.30 2.65 14.46
C LEU A 188 -6.12 1.12 14.47
N ALA A 189 -6.01 0.52 15.67
CA ALA A 189 -5.95 -0.93 15.82
C ALA A 189 -7.25 -1.61 15.36
N ARG A 190 -8.40 -0.99 15.60
CA ARG A 190 -9.70 -1.46 15.12
C ARG A 190 -9.78 -1.38 13.59
N GLN A 191 -9.45 -0.23 13.02
CA GLN A 191 -9.50 0.01 11.57
C GLN A 191 -8.59 -0.98 10.81
N LEU A 192 -7.36 -1.15 11.28
CA LEU A 192 -6.37 -2.01 10.64
C LEU A 192 -6.45 -3.49 11.08
N ARG A 193 -7.44 -3.85 11.93
CA ARG A 193 -7.60 -5.20 12.50
C ARG A 193 -6.29 -5.77 13.03
N THR A 194 -5.61 -4.97 13.84
CA THR A 194 -4.31 -5.30 14.43
C THR A 194 -4.34 -5.14 15.96
N ALA A 195 -3.25 -5.48 16.63
CA ALA A 195 -3.14 -5.28 18.06
C ALA A 195 -2.94 -3.79 18.41
N ARG A 196 -3.52 -3.32 19.52
CA ARG A 196 -3.15 -2.02 20.09
C ARG A 196 -1.66 -2.00 20.39
N GLY A 197 -0.98 -0.93 20.00
CA GLY A 197 0.46 -0.81 20.12
C GLY A 197 1.24 -1.43 18.96
N ALA A 198 0.58 -2.02 17.94
CA ALA A 198 1.25 -2.45 16.73
C ALA A 198 1.99 -1.29 16.07
N LEU A 199 3.14 -1.58 15.48
CA LEU A 199 3.93 -0.55 14.79
C LEU A 199 3.26 -0.16 13.47
N VAL A 200 3.16 1.14 13.26
CA VAL A 200 2.56 1.76 12.08
C VAL A 200 3.48 2.88 11.60
N LEU A 201 3.55 3.06 10.30
CA LEU A 201 4.18 4.22 9.70
C LEU A 201 3.09 5.20 9.27
N GLU A 202 3.08 6.38 9.88
CA GLU A 202 2.29 7.53 9.44
C GLU A 202 3.01 8.22 8.29
N ILE A 203 2.29 8.46 7.19
CA ILE A 203 2.73 9.28 6.06
C ILE A 203 1.75 10.45 5.96
N TRP A 204 2.22 11.65 6.25
CA TRP A 204 1.50 12.88 5.99
C TRP A 204 2.03 13.50 4.72
N GLN A 205 1.19 13.64 3.69
CA GLN A 205 1.59 14.08 2.37
C GLN A 205 0.69 15.21 1.89
N VAL A 206 1.29 16.17 1.18
CA VAL A 206 0.57 17.18 0.41
C VAL A 206 1.01 17.06 -1.04
N ASP A 207 0.03 16.97 -1.94
CA ASP A 207 0.24 16.86 -3.38
C ASP A 207 -0.08 18.19 -4.07
N PHE A 208 0.73 18.53 -5.07
CA PHE A 208 0.72 19.82 -5.73
C PHE A 208 0.63 19.68 -7.26
N THR A 209 0.08 20.72 -7.89
CA THR A 209 0.20 20.94 -9.35
C THR A 209 1.62 21.36 -9.73
N ASP A 210 1.87 21.50 -11.04
CA ASP A 210 3.08 22.12 -11.60
C ASP A 210 3.25 23.61 -11.25
N ARG A 211 2.19 24.27 -10.76
CA ARG A 211 2.17 25.66 -10.30
C ARG A 211 2.21 25.82 -8.79
N GLU A 212 2.63 24.79 -8.06
CA GLU A 212 2.70 24.78 -6.60
C GLU A 212 1.34 24.97 -5.91
N GLN A 213 0.22 24.72 -6.61
CA GLN A 213 -1.11 24.76 -6.00
C GLN A 213 -1.36 23.44 -5.28
N PRO A 214 -1.67 23.44 -3.96
CA PRO A 214 -2.02 22.22 -3.25
C PRO A 214 -3.37 21.67 -3.74
N LEU A 215 -3.42 20.36 -3.95
CA LEU A 215 -4.61 19.64 -4.42
C LEU A 215 -5.18 18.71 -3.37
N LEU A 216 -4.32 18.00 -2.66
CA LEU A 216 -4.68 16.91 -1.79
C LEU A 216 -3.75 16.89 -0.58
N ALA A 217 -4.32 16.79 0.61
CA ALA A 217 -3.60 16.52 1.85
C ALA A 217 -4.02 15.13 2.36
N SER A 218 -3.11 14.20 2.44
CA SER A 218 -3.37 12.81 2.80
C SER A 218 -2.62 12.40 4.05
N ARG A 219 -3.31 11.72 4.96
CA ARG A 219 -2.71 11.06 6.11
C ARG A 219 -2.95 9.57 6.00
N GLU A 220 -1.89 8.83 5.84
CA GLU A 220 -1.94 7.39 5.68
C GLU A 220 -1.23 6.69 6.83
N TYR A 221 -1.82 5.60 7.31
CA TYR A 221 -1.26 4.75 8.36
C TYR A 221 -1.00 3.37 7.81
N HIS A 222 0.25 3.08 7.52
CA HIS A 222 0.71 1.82 6.94
C HIS A 222 1.15 0.86 8.04
N LEU A 223 0.61 -0.36 8.04
CA LEU A 223 1.08 -1.39 8.97
C LEU A 223 2.54 -1.75 8.67
N ALA A 224 3.40 -1.65 9.68
CA ALA A 224 4.85 -1.86 9.51
C ALA A 224 5.22 -3.28 9.07
N ASP A 225 4.38 -4.28 9.33
CA ASP A 225 4.58 -5.67 8.90
C ASP A 225 4.03 -5.97 7.49
N ALA A 226 3.27 -5.02 6.90
CA ALA A 226 2.73 -5.12 5.55
C ALA A 226 3.55 -4.37 4.50
N PHE A 227 4.46 -3.46 4.90
CA PHE A 227 5.22 -2.62 3.98
C PHE A 227 6.70 -2.58 4.31
N GLU A 228 7.53 -2.66 3.27
CA GLU A 228 8.94 -2.30 3.29
C GLU A 228 9.11 -1.00 2.51
N ILE A 229 9.45 0.07 3.20
CA ILE A 229 9.67 1.37 2.57
C ILE A 229 11.12 1.45 2.09
N SER A 230 11.31 1.74 0.80
CA SER A 230 12.64 1.89 0.20
C SER A 230 12.81 3.28 -0.43
N VAL A 231 14.02 3.81 -0.31
CA VAL A 231 14.44 5.07 -0.96
C VAL A 231 15.76 4.81 -1.66
N TYR A 232 15.85 5.14 -2.93
CA TYR A 232 17.10 5.12 -3.66
C TYR A 232 17.96 6.32 -3.25
N ARG A 233 19.10 6.06 -2.62
CA ARG A 233 20.02 7.12 -2.18
C ARG A 233 21.24 7.16 -3.11
N ARG A 234 21.52 8.33 -3.67
CA ARG A 234 22.75 8.55 -4.43
C ARG A 234 23.91 8.85 -3.46
N GLY A 235 25.11 8.37 -3.81
CA GLY A 235 26.33 8.69 -3.07
C GLY A 235 26.77 10.15 -3.25
N PRO A 236 27.66 10.66 -2.39
CA PRO A 236 28.08 12.07 -2.38
C PRO A 236 28.74 12.57 -3.68
N GLY A 237 29.25 11.70 -4.55
CA GLY A 237 29.83 12.07 -5.84
C GLY A 237 28.83 12.41 -6.94
N PHE A 238 27.50 12.41 -6.66
CA PHE A 238 26.45 12.81 -7.60
C PHE A 238 25.91 14.23 -7.35
N TRP A 239 26.45 14.95 -6.38
CA TRP A 239 26.08 16.34 -6.08
C TRP A 239 27.07 17.32 -6.69
N GLU A 240 27.49 17.13 -7.94
CA GLU A 240 28.10 18.20 -8.72
C GLU A 240 26.99 18.95 -9.44
N ILE A 241 26.60 20.06 -8.81
CA ILE A 241 26.13 21.39 -9.20
C ILE A 241 25.39 21.48 -10.55
#